data_ff8b45ebd0936bc96f952ffedc9fbe5d
#
_entry.id   ff8b45ebd0936bc96f952ffedc9fbe5d
#
_cell.length_a   1.000
_cell.length_b   1.000
_cell.length_c   1.000
_cell.angle_alpha   90.00
_cell.angle_beta   90.00
_cell.angle_gamma   90.00
#
_symmetry.space_group_name_H-M   'P 1'
#
loop_
_entity.id
_entity.type
_entity.pdbx_description
1 polymer ?
#
loop_
_entity_poly.entity_id
_entity_poly.type
_entity_poly.pdbx_seq_one_letter_code
_entity_poly.pdbx_strand_id
1 'polypeptide(L)'
;METNKRKALGKGLEQLFSNESLYSGPIDPIEEIVENTPKEDIVDIKLSELRSNPYQPRQKFDQEKLVELANSIKEYGVLEPIIVTKSIKGYEIVAGERRKKASELAGLETIPAIIKDFTDSEMMQIALLENIQRENLTAIEEAEAYSNLLKVLNVTQEELASKIGKSRTYITNMVGLLNLPE
;
A
#
# COMPACT_ATOMS: atom_id res chain seq x y z
N MET A 1 16.36 -31.85 -12.86
CA MET A 1 17.06 -30.68 -12.29
C MET A 1 16.20 -29.43 -12.48
N GLU A 2 15.19 -29.28 -11.63
CA GLU A 2 14.34 -28.08 -11.58
C GLU A 2 14.16 -27.73 -10.12
N THR A 3 15.09 -26.94 -9.61
CA THR A 3 15.01 -26.38 -8.27
C THR A 3 15.52 -24.95 -8.31
N ASN A 4 14.75 -24.04 -7.74
CA ASN A 4 15.13 -22.68 -7.34
C ASN A 4 14.77 -21.51 -8.28
N LYS A 5 13.46 -21.28 -8.47
CA LYS A 5 12.98 -19.92 -8.82
C LYS A 5 11.90 -19.36 -7.88
N ARG A 6 11.80 -19.87 -6.65
CA ARG A 6 10.84 -19.40 -5.63
C ARG A 6 11.45 -18.45 -4.59
N LYS A 7 12.42 -17.64 -4.95
CA LYS A 7 13.10 -16.71 -4.04
C LYS A 7 12.97 -15.25 -4.51
N ALA A 8 11.77 -14.79 -4.80
CA ALA A 8 11.56 -13.41 -5.23
C ALA A 8 10.55 -12.61 -4.38
N LEU A 9 9.95 -13.22 -3.35
CA LEU A 9 9.26 -12.43 -2.33
C LEU A 9 10.26 -12.16 -1.20
N GLY A 10 10.50 -10.89 -0.90
CA GLY A 10 11.31 -10.51 0.24
C GLY A 10 10.71 -11.03 1.56
N LYS A 11 11.55 -11.34 2.53
CA LYS A 11 11.14 -11.91 3.83
C LYS A 11 10.03 -11.11 4.53
N GLY A 12 9.94 -9.80 4.28
CA GLY A 12 8.92 -8.92 4.86
C GLY A 12 7.53 -9.20 4.29
N LEU A 13 7.41 -9.34 2.98
CA LEU A 13 6.14 -9.66 2.32
C LEU A 13 5.74 -11.13 2.50
N GLU A 14 6.70 -12.04 2.58
CA GLU A 14 6.41 -13.45 2.87
C GLU A 14 5.79 -13.61 4.27
N GLN A 15 6.18 -12.79 5.24
CA GLN A 15 5.52 -12.73 6.56
C GLN A 15 4.11 -12.12 6.49
N LEU A 16 3.89 -11.10 5.65
CA LEU A 16 2.57 -10.49 5.43
C LEU A 16 1.58 -11.42 4.72
N PHE A 17 2.10 -12.36 3.91
CA PHE A 17 1.27 -13.30 3.16
C PHE A 17 1.27 -14.73 3.71
N SER A 18 2.06 -15.04 4.75
CA SER A 18 2.18 -16.38 5.33
C SER A 18 1.33 -16.61 6.57
N ASN A 19 0.69 -15.58 7.14
CA ASN A 19 -0.26 -15.78 8.22
C ASN A 19 -1.57 -16.36 7.68
N GLU A 20 -1.60 -17.67 7.55
CA GLU A 20 -2.81 -18.50 7.34
C GLU A 20 -3.69 -18.54 8.60
N SER A 21 -3.95 -17.42 9.25
CA SER A 21 -4.69 -17.45 10.50
C SER A 21 -5.78 -16.37 10.55
N LEU A 22 -7.01 -16.81 10.32
CA LEU A 22 -8.26 -16.31 10.89
C LEU A 22 -8.95 -15.08 10.27
N TYR A 23 -8.53 -14.51 9.15
CA TYR A 23 -9.31 -13.44 8.51
C TYR A 23 -9.87 -13.85 7.15
N SER A 24 -11.20 -13.95 7.06
CA SER A 24 -11.97 -14.20 5.83
C SER A 24 -12.27 -12.91 5.03
N GLY A 25 -11.39 -11.89 5.11
CA GLY A 25 -11.53 -10.61 4.41
C GLY A 25 -10.34 -10.31 3.50
N PRO A 26 -10.45 -9.33 2.60
CA PRO A 26 -9.31 -8.87 1.81
C PRO A 26 -8.24 -8.31 2.76
N ILE A 27 -7.06 -8.89 2.74
CA ILE A 27 -5.93 -8.48 3.57
C ILE A 27 -5.42 -7.14 3.04
N ASP A 28 -5.51 -6.08 3.86
CA ASP A 28 -4.73 -4.87 3.66
C ASP A 28 -3.36 -5.05 4.34
N PRO A 29 -2.27 -5.22 3.56
CA PRO A 29 -0.94 -5.42 4.14
C PRO A 29 -0.50 -4.24 5.01
N ILE A 30 -1.08 -3.07 4.81
CA ILE A 30 -0.80 -1.84 5.55
C ILE A 30 -1.45 -1.87 6.92
N GLU A 31 -2.73 -2.27 6.99
CA GLU A 31 -3.46 -2.43 8.26
C GLU A 31 -2.77 -3.47 9.14
N GLU A 32 -2.36 -4.62 8.57
CA GLU A 32 -1.67 -5.67 9.31
C GLU A 32 -0.32 -5.19 9.89
N ILE A 33 0.44 -4.37 9.15
CA ILE A 33 1.67 -3.77 9.66
C ILE A 33 1.38 -2.87 10.85
N VAL A 34 0.35 -2.04 10.76
CA VAL A 34 -0.02 -1.09 11.83
C VAL A 34 -0.48 -1.83 13.07
N GLU A 35 -1.37 -2.81 12.93
CA GLU A 35 -1.93 -3.57 14.04
C GLU A 35 -0.88 -4.41 14.78
N ASN A 36 0.05 -5.04 14.04
CA ASN A 36 1.07 -5.91 14.61
C ASN A 36 2.33 -5.16 15.08
N THR A 37 2.43 -3.85 14.86
CA THR A 37 3.60 -3.09 15.31
C THR A 37 3.40 -2.62 16.75
N PRO A 38 4.29 -2.99 17.69
CA PRO A 38 4.26 -2.48 19.06
C PRO A 38 4.31 -0.95 19.08
N LYS A 39 3.58 -0.32 20.00
CA LYS A 39 3.59 1.15 20.13
C LYS A 39 4.98 1.74 20.38
N GLU A 40 5.88 0.97 20.96
CA GLU A 40 7.27 1.32 21.24
C GLU A 40 8.11 1.45 19.95
N ASP A 41 7.67 0.84 18.86
CA ASP A 41 8.33 0.91 17.54
C ASP A 41 7.81 2.07 16.68
N ILE A 42 6.85 2.85 17.17
CA ILE A 42 6.34 4.04 16.51
C ILE A 42 7.24 5.22 16.90
N VAL A 43 7.81 5.88 15.92
CA VAL A 43 8.71 7.02 16.11
C VAL A 43 8.17 8.28 15.45
N ASP A 44 8.42 9.43 16.05
CA ASP A 44 8.09 10.73 15.46
C ASP A 44 9.16 11.14 14.44
N ILE A 45 8.76 11.30 13.19
CA ILE A 45 9.65 11.73 12.09
C ILE A 45 9.27 13.14 11.67
N LYS A 46 10.26 13.97 11.38
CA LYS A 46 10.04 15.32 10.86
C LYS A 46 9.43 15.26 9.45
N LEU A 47 8.39 16.04 9.23
CA LEU A 47 7.73 16.12 7.91
C LEU A 47 8.72 16.53 6.80
N SER A 48 9.74 17.34 7.13
CA SER A 48 10.79 17.74 6.19
C SER A 48 11.71 16.61 5.72
N GLU A 49 11.77 15.50 6.46
CA GLU A 49 12.57 14.31 6.12
C GLU A 49 11.79 13.28 5.28
N LEU A 50 10.48 13.52 5.09
CA LEU A 50 9.59 12.62 4.38
C LEU A 50 9.49 12.96 2.89
N ARG A 51 9.64 11.96 2.05
CA ARG A 51 9.48 12.03 0.60
C ARG A 51 8.33 11.16 0.16
N SER A 52 7.62 11.62 -0.87
CA SER A 52 6.56 10.84 -1.50
C SER A 52 7.16 9.66 -2.27
N ASN A 53 6.45 8.53 -2.23
CA ASN A 53 6.80 7.34 -3.00
C ASN A 53 6.69 7.64 -4.52
N PRO A 54 7.76 7.44 -5.31
CA PRO A 54 7.72 7.67 -6.74
C PRO A 54 6.75 6.72 -7.49
N TYR A 55 6.39 5.60 -6.87
CA TYR A 55 5.47 4.61 -7.46
C TYR A 55 4.00 4.89 -7.15
N GLN A 56 3.68 5.92 -6.35
CA GLN A 56 2.30 6.27 -6.03
C GLN A 56 1.67 7.16 -7.10
N PRO A 57 0.62 6.70 -7.81
CA PRO A 57 0.00 7.45 -8.91
C PRO A 57 -0.89 8.60 -8.46
N ARG A 58 -1.19 8.71 -7.13
CA ARG A 58 -2.16 9.68 -6.62
C ARG A 58 -1.60 11.09 -6.52
N GLN A 59 -1.76 11.88 -7.59
CA GLN A 59 -1.37 13.30 -7.61
C GLN A 59 -2.51 14.26 -7.23
N LYS A 60 -3.79 13.83 -7.36
CA LYS A 60 -4.95 14.68 -7.04
C LYS A 60 -5.62 14.19 -5.76
N PHE A 61 -5.64 15.05 -4.76
CA PHE A 61 -6.39 14.85 -3.52
C PHE A 61 -7.61 15.77 -3.54
N ASP A 62 -8.72 15.27 -3.04
CA ASP A 62 -9.90 16.06 -2.75
C ASP A 62 -9.54 17.04 -1.64
N GLN A 63 -9.56 18.32 -1.97
CA GLN A 63 -9.13 19.40 -1.07
C GLN A 63 -10.04 19.52 0.14
N GLU A 64 -11.35 19.33 -0.02
CA GLU A 64 -12.30 19.42 1.09
C GLU A 64 -12.03 18.33 2.11
N LYS A 65 -11.91 17.08 1.67
CA LYS A 65 -11.58 15.94 2.53
C LYS A 65 -10.19 16.02 3.17
N LEU A 66 -9.25 16.72 2.52
CA LEU A 66 -7.92 16.94 3.08
C LEU A 66 -7.94 17.98 4.20
N VAL A 67 -8.72 19.04 4.05
CA VAL A 67 -8.95 20.07 5.07
C VAL A 67 -9.67 19.48 6.29
N GLU A 68 -10.70 18.66 6.07
CA GLU A 68 -11.39 17.95 7.16
C GLU A 68 -10.40 17.09 7.98
N LEU A 69 -9.55 16.32 7.29
CA LEU A 69 -8.53 15.52 7.94
C LEU A 69 -7.51 16.39 8.70
N ALA A 70 -7.09 17.51 8.13
CA ALA A 70 -6.18 18.44 8.80
C ALA A 70 -6.79 19.04 10.07
N ASN A 71 -8.08 19.37 10.07
CA ASN A 71 -8.79 19.85 11.25
C ASN A 71 -8.87 18.77 12.33
N SER A 72 -9.18 17.53 11.96
CA SER A 72 -9.17 16.40 12.88
C SER A 72 -7.77 16.17 13.49
N ILE A 73 -6.72 16.25 12.67
CA ILE A 73 -5.33 16.12 13.13
C ILE A 73 -4.94 17.24 14.09
N LYS A 74 -5.42 18.47 13.89
CA LYS A 74 -5.21 19.58 14.82
C LYS A 74 -5.81 19.31 16.20
N GLU A 75 -6.97 18.68 16.23
CA GLU A 75 -7.72 18.46 17.46
C GLU A 75 -7.25 17.22 18.22
N TYR A 76 -7.01 16.12 17.51
CA TYR A 76 -6.76 14.80 18.12
C TYR A 76 -5.34 14.26 17.85
N GLY A 77 -4.55 14.94 17.05
CA GLY A 77 -3.29 14.41 16.56
C GLY A 77 -3.47 13.37 15.44
N VAL A 78 -2.36 12.76 15.04
CA VAL A 78 -2.37 11.66 14.06
C VAL A 78 -2.59 10.35 14.80
N LEU A 79 -3.78 9.78 14.69
CA LEU A 79 -4.18 8.57 15.41
C LEU A 79 -3.52 7.30 14.87
N GLU A 80 -3.35 7.23 13.55
CA GLU A 80 -2.69 6.11 12.90
C GLU A 80 -1.34 6.54 12.33
N PRO A 81 -0.26 5.82 12.65
CA PRO A 81 1.06 6.14 12.12
C PRO A 81 1.12 5.96 10.59
N ILE A 82 2.01 6.68 9.94
CA ILE A 82 2.38 6.42 8.55
C ILE A 82 3.40 5.29 8.48
N ILE A 83 3.53 4.64 7.34
CA ILE A 83 4.57 3.64 7.10
C ILE A 83 5.61 4.23 6.17
N VAL A 84 6.87 4.12 6.56
CA VAL A 84 8.00 4.65 5.82
C VAL A 84 9.12 3.64 5.69
N THR A 85 9.92 3.78 4.66
CA THR A 85 11.18 3.07 4.49
C THR A 85 12.36 4.03 4.50
N LYS A 86 13.53 3.54 4.92
CA LYS A 86 14.76 4.35 4.88
C LYS A 86 15.19 4.62 3.45
N SER A 87 15.59 5.84 3.16
CA SER A 87 16.12 6.28 1.89
C SER A 87 17.44 7.01 2.06
N ILE A 88 18.20 7.22 0.97
CA ILE A 88 19.50 7.91 0.99
C ILE A 88 19.41 9.32 1.62
N LYS A 89 18.25 9.95 1.52
CA LYS A 89 18.03 11.33 2.03
C LYS A 89 16.79 11.40 2.93
N GLY A 90 16.72 10.63 4.01
CA GLY A 90 15.62 10.59 4.94
C GLY A 90 14.74 9.37 4.77
N TYR A 91 13.43 9.55 4.63
CA TYR A 91 12.46 8.47 4.58
C TYR A 91 11.54 8.62 3.37
N GLU A 92 11.18 7.51 2.74
CA GLU A 92 10.15 7.46 1.70
C GLU A 92 8.86 6.89 2.27
N ILE A 93 7.73 7.53 1.95
CA ILE A 93 6.42 7.12 2.44
C ILE A 93 5.97 5.91 1.64
N VAL A 94 5.74 4.80 2.32
CA VAL A 94 5.13 3.59 1.76
C VAL A 94 3.62 3.72 1.78
N ALA A 95 3.07 4.19 2.91
CA ALA A 95 1.64 4.44 3.08
C ALA A 95 1.38 5.63 4.00
N GLY A 96 0.32 6.40 3.71
CA GLY A 96 -0.10 7.53 4.53
C GLY A 96 0.16 8.92 3.93
N GLU A 97 0.30 9.08 2.63
CA GLU A 97 0.50 10.36 1.93
C GLU A 97 -0.54 11.42 2.32
N ARG A 98 -1.81 11.02 2.47
CA ARG A 98 -2.87 11.95 2.90
C ARG A 98 -2.63 12.48 4.30
N ARG A 99 -2.17 11.62 5.23
CA ARG A 99 -1.85 11.99 6.62
C ARG A 99 -0.69 12.97 6.66
N LYS A 100 0.36 12.72 5.87
CA LYS A 100 1.48 13.67 5.72
C LYS A 100 1.00 15.04 5.28
N LYS A 101 0.25 15.13 4.16
CA LYS A 101 -0.26 16.40 3.64
C LYS A 101 -1.22 17.11 4.60
N ALA A 102 -2.09 16.36 5.25
CA ALA A 102 -2.99 16.92 6.26
C ALA A 102 -2.23 17.41 7.50
N SER A 103 -1.15 16.74 7.91
CA SER A 103 -0.29 17.17 9.01
C SER A 103 0.47 18.45 8.67
N GLU A 104 0.93 18.60 7.43
CA GLU A 104 1.53 19.86 6.93
C GLU A 104 0.52 21.02 6.98
N LEU A 105 -0.73 20.78 6.53
CA LEU A 105 -1.80 21.78 6.63
C LEU A 105 -2.22 22.08 8.07
N ALA A 106 -2.12 21.10 8.95
CA ALA A 106 -2.38 21.25 10.38
C ALA A 106 -1.26 22.04 11.09
N GLY A 107 -0.10 22.21 10.45
CA GLY A 107 1.04 22.94 11.01
C GLY A 107 1.88 22.11 11.99
N LEU A 108 1.84 20.78 11.88
CA LEU A 108 2.70 19.90 12.67
C LEU A 108 4.13 19.89 12.11
N GLU A 109 5.10 19.69 12.98
CA GLU A 109 6.51 19.54 12.60
C GLU A 109 6.89 18.07 12.41
N THR A 110 6.25 17.17 13.17
CA THR A 110 6.50 15.73 13.17
C THR A 110 5.23 14.95 12.98
N ILE A 111 5.37 13.70 12.57
CA ILE A 111 4.27 12.73 12.40
C ILE A 111 4.71 11.36 12.92
N PRO A 112 3.83 10.63 13.64
CA PRO A 112 4.13 9.27 14.05
C PRO A 112 4.27 8.35 12.84
N ALA A 113 5.33 7.55 12.82
CA ALA A 113 5.68 6.68 11.72
C ALA A 113 6.21 5.33 12.19
N ILE A 114 5.94 4.31 11.42
CA ILE A 114 6.55 2.99 11.53
C ILE A 114 7.62 2.88 10.45
N ILE A 115 8.86 2.61 10.87
CA ILE A 115 9.99 2.42 9.95
C ILE A 115 10.11 0.94 9.64
N LYS A 116 9.96 0.58 8.38
CA LYS A 116 10.24 -0.78 7.89
C LYS A 116 11.14 -0.72 6.66
N ASP A 117 12.01 -1.72 6.53
CA ASP A 117 12.86 -1.85 5.36
C ASP A 117 12.09 -2.59 4.27
N PHE A 118 11.84 -1.90 3.16
CA PHE A 118 11.23 -2.45 1.95
C PHE A 118 12.18 -2.35 0.77
N THR A 119 12.20 -3.37 -0.05
CA THR A 119 12.83 -3.30 -1.36
C THR A 119 11.97 -2.50 -2.34
N ASP A 120 12.55 -1.98 -3.41
CA ASP A 120 11.80 -1.27 -4.48
C ASP A 120 10.66 -2.13 -5.04
N SER A 121 10.88 -3.44 -5.16
CA SER A 121 9.86 -4.39 -5.61
C SER A 121 8.69 -4.49 -4.63
N GLU A 122 8.96 -4.53 -3.33
CA GLU A 122 7.93 -4.56 -2.28
C GLU A 122 7.16 -3.25 -2.23
N MET A 123 7.85 -2.12 -2.35
CA MET A 123 7.20 -0.80 -2.41
C MET A 123 6.24 -0.69 -3.62
N MET A 124 6.67 -1.20 -4.79
CA MET A 124 5.83 -1.23 -5.98
C MET A 124 4.60 -2.13 -5.77
N GLN A 125 4.77 -3.30 -5.15
CA GLN A 125 3.68 -4.23 -4.86
C GLN A 125 2.64 -3.61 -3.91
N ILE A 126 3.09 -2.97 -2.82
CA ILE A 126 2.21 -2.29 -1.87
C ILE A 126 1.44 -1.16 -2.56
N ALA A 127 2.13 -0.35 -3.37
CA ALA A 127 1.49 0.74 -4.11
C ALA A 127 0.42 0.23 -5.10
N LEU A 128 0.65 -0.89 -5.75
CA LEU A 128 -0.32 -1.54 -6.64
C LEU A 128 -1.52 -2.10 -5.89
N LEU A 129 -1.31 -2.72 -4.72
CA LEU A 129 -2.38 -3.23 -3.87
C LEU A 129 -3.24 -2.11 -3.31
N GLU A 130 -2.61 -1.03 -2.78
CA GLU A 130 -3.34 0.16 -2.32
C GLU A 130 -4.19 0.77 -3.46
N ASN A 131 -3.65 0.80 -4.68
CA ASN A 131 -4.38 1.33 -5.83
C ASN A 131 -5.64 0.52 -6.17
N ILE A 132 -5.61 -0.80 -6.01
CA ILE A 132 -6.78 -1.68 -6.27
C ILE A 132 -7.88 -1.48 -5.22
N GLN A 133 -7.52 -1.19 -3.98
CA GLN A 133 -8.49 -0.97 -2.90
C GLN A 133 -9.17 0.40 -2.97
N ARG A 134 -8.85 1.21 -4.00
CA ARG A 134 -9.50 2.52 -4.17
C ARG A 134 -10.97 2.37 -4.58
N GLU A 135 -11.83 3.05 -3.86
CA GLU A 135 -13.20 3.29 -4.28
C GLU A 135 -13.18 4.10 -5.59
N ASN A 136 -13.91 3.67 -6.61
CA ASN A 136 -14.08 4.33 -7.91
C ASN A 136 -12.98 4.09 -8.97
N LEU A 137 -12.37 2.93 -9.02
CA LEU A 137 -11.67 2.49 -10.22
C LEU A 137 -12.67 2.21 -11.35
N THR A 138 -12.33 2.63 -12.55
CA THR A 138 -13.04 2.15 -13.75
C THR A 138 -12.69 0.68 -13.98
N ALA A 139 -13.55 -0.05 -14.71
CA ALA A 139 -13.30 -1.45 -15.03
C ALA A 139 -11.97 -1.67 -15.77
N ILE A 140 -11.56 -0.72 -16.59
CA ILE A 140 -10.29 -0.77 -17.31
C ILE A 140 -9.10 -0.56 -16.36
N GLU A 141 -9.17 0.47 -15.48
CA GLU A 141 -8.12 0.70 -14.48
C GLU A 141 -7.95 -0.49 -13.53
N GLU A 142 -9.06 -1.13 -13.13
CA GLU A 142 -9.03 -2.34 -12.31
C GLU A 142 -8.40 -3.52 -13.06
N ALA A 143 -8.73 -3.70 -14.34
CA ALA A 143 -8.14 -4.72 -15.20
C ALA A 143 -6.62 -4.53 -15.37
N GLU A 144 -6.17 -3.29 -15.60
CA GLU A 144 -4.75 -2.94 -15.71
C GLU A 144 -4.01 -3.21 -14.40
N ALA A 145 -4.60 -2.85 -13.26
CA ALA A 145 -4.03 -3.08 -11.96
C ALA A 145 -3.84 -4.59 -11.68
N TYR A 146 -4.84 -5.43 -11.97
CA TYR A 146 -4.70 -6.89 -11.84
C TYR A 146 -3.65 -7.47 -12.79
N SER A 147 -3.62 -7.01 -14.05
CA SER A 147 -2.61 -7.44 -15.02
C SER A 147 -1.20 -7.11 -14.54
N ASN A 148 -1.00 -5.92 -13.99
CA ASN A 148 0.29 -5.49 -13.44
C ASN A 148 0.67 -6.30 -12.20
N LEU A 149 -0.26 -6.56 -11.27
CA LEU A 149 0.00 -7.41 -10.11
C LEU A 149 0.42 -8.83 -10.49
N LEU A 150 -0.27 -9.46 -11.44
CA LEU A 150 0.09 -10.80 -11.92
C LEU A 150 1.53 -10.84 -12.43
N LYS A 151 1.97 -9.78 -13.15
CA LYS A 151 3.34 -9.67 -13.68
C LYS A 151 4.37 -9.42 -12.58
N VAL A 152 4.10 -8.46 -11.68
CA VAL A 152 5.05 -8.04 -10.64
C VAL A 152 5.21 -9.11 -9.57
N LEU A 153 4.11 -9.73 -9.14
CA LEU A 153 4.13 -10.79 -8.15
C LEU A 153 4.55 -12.15 -8.74
N ASN A 154 4.50 -12.30 -10.07
CA ASN A 154 4.74 -13.57 -10.77
C ASN A 154 3.88 -14.72 -10.20
N VAL A 155 2.62 -14.45 -9.91
CA VAL A 155 1.63 -15.39 -9.38
C VAL A 155 0.58 -15.73 -10.43
N THR A 156 -0.13 -16.83 -10.20
CA THR A 156 -1.28 -17.23 -11.03
C THR A 156 -2.51 -16.36 -10.71
N GLN A 157 -3.48 -16.35 -11.63
CA GLN A 157 -4.77 -15.67 -11.40
C GLN A 157 -5.53 -16.23 -10.19
N GLU A 158 -5.34 -17.51 -9.90
CA GLU A 158 -5.96 -18.20 -8.76
C GLU A 158 -5.33 -17.75 -7.43
N GLU A 159 -4.00 -17.70 -7.38
CA GLU A 159 -3.27 -17.19 -6.22
C GLU A 159 -3.57 -15.71 -5.95
N LEU A 160 -3.63 -14.88 -7.01
CA LEU A 160 -4.02 -13.47 -6.86
C LEU A 160 -5.45 -13.36 -6.34
N ALA A 161 -6.39 -14.10 -6.92
CA ALA A 161 -7.80 -14.09 -6.52
C ALA A 161 -7.97 -14.43 -5.04
N SER A 162 -7.29 -15.48 -4.57
CA SER A 162 -7.26 -15.86 -3.16
C SER A 162 -6.74 -14.74 -2.26
N LYS A 163 -5.64 -14.08 -2.66
CA LYS A 163 -5.00 -13.00 -1.88
C LYS A 163 -5.86 -11.75 -1.72
N ILE A 164 -6.64 -11.39 -2.75
CA ILE A 164 -7.46 -10.18 -2.75
C ILE A 164 -8.94 -10.43 -2.44
N GLY A 165 -9.29 -11.66 -2.05
CA GLY A 165 -10.67 -12.03 -1.68
C GLY A 165 -11.66 -12.00 -2.85
N LYS A 166 -11.20 -12.23 -4.08
CA LYS A 166 -12.04 -12.30 -5.29
C LYS A 166 -12.07 -13.71 -5.86
N SER A 167 -13.05 -14.01 -6.74
CA SER A 167 -13.04 -15.27 -7.46
C SER A 167 -12.03 -15.24 -8.62
N ARG A 168 -11.44 -16.40 -8.94
CA ARG A 168 -10.59 -16.56 -10.13
C ARG A 168 -11.29 -16.09 -11.39
N THR A 169 -12.58 -16.43 -11.54
CA THR A 169 -13.39 -16.04 -12.69
C THR A 169 -13.50 -14.52 -12.81
N TYR A 170 -13.63 -13.80 -11.68
CA TYR A 170 -13.64 -12.34 -11.66
C TYR A 170 -12.33 -11.78 -12.21
N ILE A 171 -11.19 -12.24 -11.71
CA ILE A 171 -9.86 -11.79 -12.19
C ILE A 171 -9.68 -12.11 -13.67
N THR A 172 -10.05 -13.32 -14.12
CA THR A 172 -9.95 -13.72 -15.53
C THR A 172 -10.77 -12.81 -16.42
N ASN A 173 -12.02 -12.51 -16.03
CA ASN A 173 -12.89 -11.62 -16.80
C ASN A 173 -12.35 -10.18 -16.84
N MET A 174 -11.89 -9.65 -15.71
CA MET A 174 -11.33 -8.30 -15.65
C MET A 174 -10.09 -8.16 -16.54
N VAL A 175 -9.12 -9.06 -16.40
CA VAL A 175 -7.91 -9.05 -17.26
C VAL A 175 -8.26 -9.27 -18.73
N GLY A 176 -9.32 -10.05 -18.99
CA GLY A 176 -9.86 -10.27 -20.35
C GLY A 176 -10.34 -8.98 -21.03
N LEU A 177 -10.81 -7.98 -20.28
CA LEU A 177 -11.25 -6.68 -20.83
C LEU A 177 -10.13 -5.96 -21.59
N LEU A 178 -8.88 -6.16 -21.19
CA LEU A 178 -7.72 -5.53 -21.86
C LEU A 178 -7.43 -6.11 -23.25
N ASN A 179 -8.04 -7.23 -23.61
CA ASN A 179 -7.86 -7.88 -24.91
C ASN A 179 -9.03 -7.58 -25.88
N LEU A 180 -10.02 -6.77 -25.45
CA LEU A 180 -11.11 -6.37 -26.34
C LEU A 180 -10.59 -5.30 -27.32
N PRO A 181 -10.95 -5.36 -28.61
CA PRO A 181 -10.68 -4.29 -29.56
C PRO A 181 -11.47 -3.03 -29.13
N GLU A 182 -10.89 -1.86 -29.38
CA GLU A 182 -11.51 -0.55 -29.15
C GLU A 182 -12.78 -0.36 -30.00
#